data_2e6f55ef0eac8f1d2e1ba94e9d58c8fb
#
_entry.id   2e6f55ef0eac8f1d2e1ba94e9d58c8fb
#
_cell.length_a   1.000
_cell.length_b   1.000
_cell.length_c   1.000
_cell.angle_alpha   90.00
_cell.angle_beta   90.00
_cell.angle_gamma   90.00
#
_symmetry.space_group_name_H-M   'P 1'
#
loop_
_entity.id
_entity.type
_entity.pdbx_description
1 polymer ?
#
loop_
_entity_poly.entity_id
_entity_poly.type
_entity_poly.pdbx_seq_one_letter_code
_entity_poly.pdbx_strand_id
1 'polypeptide(L)'
;MDDKDPSVALAAAHSLEMMHDNSAYEVYYEVLNGERKAGKGLIATNTSLLSDPKKMAQLGFEEGIGFIPFAGIGWGAIKAIRKDDTSPIRAAAAKVLAKDPDPATTKALTDAAGDKSWLVRAAALEALAKRGDRSVLHTVELHMSDERAAVKYTAAATVLRLTAIREAGSAVNQMHRDSLP
;
A
#
# COMPACT_ATOMS: atom_id res chain seq x y z
N MET A 1 -17.13 0.97 14.52
CA MET A 1 -16.81 0.42 13.17
C MET A 1 -17.12 -1.07 13.04
N ASP A 2 -18.03 -1.56 13.82
CA ASP A 2 -18.39 -3.00 13.87
C ASP A 2 -19.51 -3.38 12.89
N ASP A 3 -19.66 -2.63 11.79
CA ASP A 3 -20.62 -3.01 10.76
C ASP A 3 -20.20 -4.33 10.13
N LYS A 4 -21.20 -5.20 9.94
CA LYS A 4 -20.99 -6.53 9.35
C LYS A 4 -20.70 -6.45 7.84
N ASP A 5 -21.02 -5.31 7.21
CA ASP A 5 -20.66 -5.06 5.81
C ASP A 5 -19.27 -4.39 5.76
N PRO A 6 -18.26 -5.09 5.26
CA PRO A 6 -16.90 -4.54 5.13
C PRO A 6 -16.83 -3.29 4.27
N SER A 7 -17.77 -3.10 3.34
CA SER A 7 -17.83 -1.91 2.49
C SER A 7 -18.14 -0.67 3.31
N VAL A 8 -19.09 -0.80 4.25
CA VAL A 8 -19.46 0.30 5.17
C VAL A 8 -18.30 0.61 6.10
N ALA A 9 -17.64 -0.41 6.63
CA ALA A 9 -16.48 -0.23 7.50
C ALA A 9 -15.30 0.47 6.79
N LEU A 10 -15.03 0.09 5.54
CA LEU A 10 -13.98 0.75 4.73
C LEU A 10 -14.34 2.18 4.35
N ALA A 11 -15.62 2.46 4.02
CA ALA A 11 -16.07 3.82 3.77
C ALA A 11 -15.97 4.70 5.03
N ALA A 12 -16.32 4.16 6.20
CA ALA A 12 -16.14 4.84 7.47
C ALA A 12 -14.67 5.08 7.79
N ALA A 13 -13.80 4.08 7.59
CA ALA A 13 -12.36 4.22 7.77
C ALA A 13 -11.78 5.29 6.85
N HIS A 14 -12.19 5.33 5.59
CA HIS A 14 -11.76 6.38 4.66
C HIS A 14 -12.19 7.77 5.12
N SER A 15 -13.43 7.91 5.61
CA SER A 15 -13.92 9.18 6.17
C SER A 15 -13.10 9.61 7.40
N LEU A 16 -12.72 8.68 8.27
CA LEU A 16 -11.84 8.96 9.42
C LEU A 16 -10.42 9.35 8.97
N GLU A 17 -9.86 8.66 7.96
CA GLU A 17 -8.57 9.04 7.38
C GLU A 17 -8.60 10.48 6.85
N MET A 18 -9.68 10.87 6.17
CA MET A 18 -9.86 12.24 5.69
C MET A 18 -9.95 13.27 6.83
N MET A 19 -10.42 12.86 8.00
CA MET A 19 -10.45 13.68 9.22
C MET A 19 -9.13 13.60 10.03
N HIS A 20 -8.10 12.90 9.52
CA HIS A 20 -6.84 12.64 10.22
C HIS A 20 -6.99 11.88 11.53
N ASP A 21 -8.02 11.02 11.63
CA ASP A 21 -8.23 10.16 12.79
C ASP A 21 -7.53 8.80 12.57
N ASN A 22 -6.54 8.52 13.40
CA ASN A 22 -5.71 7.33 13.29
C ASN A 22 -6.47 6.02 13.55
N SER A 23 -7.66 6.06 14.16
CA SER A 23 -8.50 4.86 14.34
C SER A 23 -8.92 4.21 13.02
N ALA A 24 -8.82 4.94 11.91
CA ALA A 24 -9.01 4.41 10.57
C ALA A 24 -8.06 3.24 10.25
N TYR A 25 -6.82 3.30 10.74
CA TYR A 25 -5.78 2.33 10.37
C TYR A 25 -6.06 0.93 10.89
N GLU A 26 -6.78 0.77 12.00
CA GLU A 26 -7.18 -0.55 12.52
C GLU A 26 -7.98 -1.34 11.46
N VAL A 27 -8.92 -0.68 10.79
CA VAL A 27 -9.72 -1.33 9.73
C VAL A 27 -8.87 -1.73 8.53
N TYR A 28 -7.95 -0.87 8.11
CA TYR A 28 -7.04 -1.20 7.02
C TYR A 28 -6.09 -2.36 7.38
N TYR A 29 -5.72 -2.47 8.65
CA TYR A 29 -4.92 -3.56 9.17
C TYR A 29 -5.65 -4.90 9.08
N GLU A 30 -6.89 -4.96 9.55
CA GLU A 30 -7.75 -6.15 9.46
C GLU A 30 -7.97 -6.58 7.99
N VAL A 31 -8.15 -5.60 7.09
CA VAL A 31 -8.30 -5.86 5.65
C VAL A 31 -7.00 -6.42 5.06
N LEU A 32 -5.84 -5.85 5.38
CA LEU A 32 -4.54 -6.31 4.90
C LEU A 32 -4.27 -7.75 5.31
N ASN A 33 -4.53 -8.08 6.56
CA ASN A 33 -4.34 -9.43 7.11
C ASN A 33 -5.38 -10.45 6.62
N GLY A 34 -6.44 -9.98 5.95
CA GLY A 34 -7.54 -10.84 5.49
C GLY A 34 -8.49 -11.29 6.60
N GLU A 35 -8.41 -10.69 7.78
CA GLU A 35 -9.30 -10.93 8.92
C GLU A 35 -10.69 -10.37 8.62
N ARG A 36 -10.76 -9.24 7.96
CA ARG A 36 -11.99 -8.65 7.44
C ARG A 36 -12.12 -8.95 5.94
N LYS A 37 -13.09 -9.78 5.59
CA LYS A 37 -13.40 -10.07 4.19
C LYS A 37 -14.12 -8.86 3.59
N ALA A 38 -13.57 -8.30 2.52
CA ALA A 38 -14.29 -7.28 1.75
C ALA A 38 -15.62 -7.84 1.24
N GLY A 39 -16.71 -7.15 1.55
CA GLY A 39 -18.05 -7.57 1.15
C GLY A 39 -18.20 -7.57 -0.37
N LYS A 40 -19.11 -8.40 -0.85
CA LYS A 40 -19.43 -8.51 -2.29
C LYS A 40 -19.79 -7.16 -2.94
N GLY A 41 -20.30 -6.20 -2.15
CA GLY A 41 -20.69 -4.87 -2.61
C GLY A 41 -19.52 -4.02 -3.11
N LEU A 42 -18.41 -4.00 -2.39
CA LEU A 42 -17.24 -3.19 -2.73
C LEU A 42 -16.54 -3.71 -4.00
N ILE A 43 -16.48 -5.04 -4.13
CA ILE A 43 -15.94 -5.68 -5.34
C ILE A 43 -16.89 -5.46 -6.53
N ALA A 44 -18.20 -5.61 -6.33
CA ALA A 44 -19.18 -5.42 -7.41
C ALA A 44 -19.26 -3.96 -7.89
N THR A 45 -19.24 -3.00 -6.98
CA THR A 45 -19.27 -1.57 -7.32
C THR A 45 -17.97 -1.14 -8.00
N ASN A 46 -16.83 -1.58 -7.48
CA ASN A 46 -15.54 -1.24 -8.06
C ASN A 46 -15.23 -1.99 -9.37
N THR A 47 -15.73 -3.21 -9.57
CA THR A 47 -15.53 -3.90 -10.86
C THR A 47 -16.34 -3.27 -11.99
N SER A 48 -17.52 -2.71 -11.73
CA SER A 48 -18.28 -1.94 -12.73
C SER A 48 -17.59 -0.60 -13.04
N LEU A 49 -16.98 0.04 -12.05
CA LEU A 49 -16.17 1.25 -12.20
C LEU A 49 -14.84 0.95 -12.91
N LEU A 50 -14.18 -0.15 -12.56
CA LEU A 50 -12.95 -0.62 -13.18
C LEU A 50 -13.14 -1.12 -14.63
N SER A 51 -14.38 -1.43 -15.01
CA SER A 51 -14.73 -1.84 -16.38
C SER A 51 -14.87 -0.67 -17.36
N ASP A 52 -15.04 0.55 -16.86
CA ASP A 52 -15.22 1.75 -17.68
C ASP A 52 -14.06 2.74 -17.48
N PRO A 53 -13.15 2.86 -18.48
CA PRO A 53 -12.00 3.75 -18.40
C PRO A 53 -12.35 5.22 -18.18
N LYS A 54 -13.55 5.67 -18.65
CA LYS A 54 -14.00 7.05 -18.45
C LYS A 54 -14.44 7.31 -17.02
N LYS A 55 -15.14 6.36 -16.39
CA LYS A 55 -15.54 6.47 -14.99
C LYS A 55 -14.33 6.38 -14.06
N MET A 56 -13.34 5.56 -14.40
CA MET A 56 -12.07 5.49 -13.67
C MET A 56 -11.31 6.83 -13.74
N ALA A 57 -11.22 7.43 -14.91
CA ALA A 57 -10.58 8.72 -15.10
C ALA A 57 -11.31 9.84 -14.36
N GLN A 58 -12.64 9.82 -14.36
CA GLN A 58 -13.48 10.82 -13.71
C GLN A 58 -13.37 10.74 -12.19
N LEU A 59 -13.44 9.54 -11.61
CA LEU A 59 -13.23 9.34 -10.16
C LEU A 59 -11.81 9.75 -9.71
N GLY A 60 -10.79 9.42 -10.51
CA GLY A 60 -9.41 9.83 -10.22
C GLY A 60 -9.21 11.35 -10.30
N PHE A 61 -10.02 12.04 -11.07
CA PHE A 61 -9.93 13.50 -11.25
C PHE A 61 -10.78 14.27 -10.24
N GLU A 62 -11.96 13.79 -9.87
CA GLU A 62 -12.89 14.47 -8.94
C GLU A 62 -12.54 14.21 -7.47
N GLU A 63 -12.03 13.02 -7.13
CA GLU A 63 -11.71 12.63 -5.74
C GLU A 63 -10.24 12.87 -5.36
N GLY A 64 -9.45 13.52 -6.21
CA GLY A 64 -8.05 13.87 -5.90
C GLY A 64 -7.13 12.67 -5.74
N ILE A 65 -7.04 11.83 -6.78
CA ILE A 65 -5.96 10.84 -7.09
C ILE A 65 -5.43 9.95 -5.94
N GLY A 66 -5.86 10.14 -4.69
CA GLY A 66 -5.35 9.37 -3.56
C GLY A 66 -5.86 7.91 -3.50
N PHE A 67 -7.01 7.64 -4.09
CA PHE A 67 -7.74 6.38 -3.89
C PHE A 67 -7.97 5.57 -5.17
N ILE A 68 -7.18 5.70 -6.20
CA ILE A 68 -7.19 4.66 -7.23
C ILE A 68 -6.27 3.52 -6.73
N PRO A 69 -6.81 2.41 -6.21
CA PRO A 69 -6.01 1.32 -5.62
C PRO A 69 -5.01 0.72 -6.63
N PHE A 70 -5.12 1.11 -7.89
CA PHE A 70 -4.44 0.50 -9.02
C PHE A 70 -3.74 1.50 -9.94
N ALA A 71 -3.53 2.73 -9.53
CA ALA A 71 -2.88 3.78 -10.35
C ALA A 71 -1.43 3.47 -10.77
N GLY A 72 -0.90 2.31 -10.52
CA GLY A 72 0.41 1.84 -11.00
C GLY A 72 0.35 0.44 -11.60
N ILE A 73 -0.85 -0.16 -11.67
CA ILE A 73 -1.02 -1.52 -12.15
C ILE A 73 -1.61 -1.45 -13.56
N GLY A 74 -0.91 -2.04 -14.52
CA GLY A 74 -1.35 -2.06 -15.92
C GLY A 74 -2.73 -2.72 -16.08
N TRP A 75 -3.54 -2.18 -16.98
CA TRP A 75 -4.91 -2.64 -17.30
C TRP A 75 -5.05 -4.16 -17.50
N GLY A 76 -4.01 -4.82 -17.99
CA GLY A 76 -3.97 -6.28 -18.16
C GLY A 76 -4.02 -7.05 -16.84
N ALA A 77 -3.43 -6.51 -15.78
CA ALA A 77 -3.43 -7.13 -14.45
C ALA A 77 -4.80 -7.02 -13.78
N ILE A 78 -5.54 -5.93 -14.01
CA ILE A 78 -6.89 -5.73 -13.50
C ILE A 78 -7.88 -6.75 -14.10
N LYS A 79 -7.73 -7.06 -15.38
CA LYS A 79 -8.55 -8.09 -16.05
C LYS A 79 -8.33 -9.51 -15.54
N ALA A 80 -7.18 -9.78 -14.95
CA ALA A 80 -6.83 -11.10 -14.41
C ALA A 80 -7.39 -11.34 -12.99
N ILE A 81 -8.01 -10.33 -12.37
CA ILE A 81 -8.56 -10.43 -11.02
C ILE A 81 -9.84 -11.26 -11.06
N ARG A 82 -9.87 -12.35 -10.28
CA ARG A 82 -11.04 -13.21 -10.14
C ARG A 82 -12.10 -12.51 -9.29
N LYS A 83 -13.38 -12.83 -9.53
CA LYS A 83 -14.53 -12.20 -8.84
C LYS A 83 -14.51 -12.33 -7.30
N ASP A 84 -13.80 -13.33 -6.77
CA ASP A 84 -13.67 -13.57 -5.33
C ASP A 84 -12.27 -13.23 -4.79
N ASP A 85 -11.44 -12.54 -5.58
CA ASP A 85 -10.09 -12.18 -5.20
C ASP A 85 -10.09 -10.90 -4.37
N THR A 86 -9.72 -10.99 -3.10
CA THR A 86 -9.58 -9.85 -2.18
C THR A 86 -8.24 -9.13 -2.31
N SER A 87 -7.31 -9.63 -3.12
CA SER A 87 -5.96 -9.07 -3.26
C SER A 87 -5.94 -7.58 -3.64
N PRO A 88 -6.84 -7.07 -4.51
CA PRO A 88 -6.86 -5.65 -4.84
C PRO A 88 -7.15 -4.76 -3.63
N ILE A 89 -8.10 -5.17 -2.80
CA ILE A 89 -8.52 -4.41 -1.62
C ILE A 89 -7.42 -4.47 -0.56
N ARG A 90 -6.79 -5.64 -0.38
CA ARG A 90 -5.64 -5.80 0.51
C ARG A 90 -4.43 -4.97 0.06
N ALA A 91 -4.18 -4.90 -1.24
CA ALA A 91 -3.15 -4.04 -1.79
C ALA A 91 -3.45 -2.54 -1.57
N ALA A 92 -4.73 -2.14 -1.68
CA ALA A 92 -5.16 -0.78 -1.37
C ALA A 92 -4.95 -0.46 0.13
N ALA A 93 -5.32 -1.38 1.02
CA ALA A 93 -5.08 -1.23 2.45
C ALA A 93 -3.59 -1.06 2.78
N ALA A 94 -2.70 -1.84 2.16
CA ALA A 94 -1.26 -1.67 2.31
C ALA A 94 -0.79 -0.25 1.93
N LYS A 95 -1.33 0.32 0.87
CA LYS A 95 -0.97 1.69 0.43
C LYS A 95 -1.43 2.76 1.42
N VAL A 96 -2.60 2.61 2.03
CA VAL A 96 -3.09 3.54 3.06
C VAL A 96 -2.23 3.44 4.31
N LEU A 97 -1.88 2.23 4.73
CA LEU A 97 -1.04 1.95 5.89
C LEU A 97 0.39 2.52 5.76
N ALA A 98 0.81 2.93 4.56
CA ALA A 98 2.06 3.68 4.40
C ALA A 98 2.09 4.99 5.20
N LYS A 99 0.93 5.58 5.49
CA LYS A 99 0.77 6.85 6.23
C LYS A 99 0.58 6.64 7.73
N ASP A 100 0.31 5.41 8.17
CA ASP A 100 0.08 5.10 9.57
C ASP A 100 1.33 5.43 10.41
N PRO A 101 1.25 6.25 11.45
CA PRO A 101 2.39 6.60 12.29
C PRO A 101 2.87 5.44 13.18
N ASP A 102 2.05 4.38 13.38
CA ASP A 102 2.42 3.27 14.25
C ASP A 102 3.63 2.49 13.69
N PRO A 103 4.72 2.35 14.47
CA PRO A 103 5.87 1.53 14.09
C PRO A 103 5.51 0.05 13.82
N ALA A 104 4.49 -0.51 14.49
CA ALA A 104 4.04 -1.88 14.30
C ALA A 104 3.58 -2.15 12.86
N THR A 105 3.10 -1.13 12.17
CA THR A 105 2.69 -1.21 10.77
C THR A 105 3.84 -1.59 9.83
N THR A 106 5.08 -1.23 10.14
CA THR A 106 6.25 -1.68 9.39
C THR A 106 6.32 -3.20 9.36
N LYS A 107 6.08 -3.86 10.50
CA LYS A 107 6.07 -5.33 10.57
C LYS A 107 4.97 -5.93 9.71
N ALA A 108 3.74 -5.42 9.78
CA ALA A 108 2.62 -5.94 8.98
C ALA A 108 2.85 -5.78 7.48
N LEU A 109 3.40 -4.65 7.05
CA LEU A 109 3.77 -4.43 5.66
C LEU A 109 4.92 -5.36 5.23
N THR A 110 5.86 -5.65 6.12
CA THR A 110 6.93 -6.61 5.87
C THR A 110 6.37 -8.02 5.69
N ASP A 111 5.43 -8.42 6.55
CA ASP A 111 4.75 -9.72 6.44
C ASP A 111 3.92 -9.78 5.12
N ALA A 112 3.23 -8.69 4.75
CA ALA A 112 2.48 -8.58 3.50
C ALA A 112 3.36 -8.59 2.24
N ALA A 113 4.63 -8.22 2.34
CA ALA A 113 5.59 -8.38 1.25
C ALA A 113 5.83 -9.86 0.89
N GLY A 114 5.54 -10.79 1.79
CA GLY A 114 5.55 -12.24 1.54
C GLY A 114 4.20 -12.82 1.10
N ASP A 115 3.20 -12.02 0.77
CA ASP A 115 1.85 -12.49 0.42
C ASP A 115 1.84 -13.36 -0.84
N LYS A 116 0.89 -14.30 -0.90
CA LYS A 116 0.67 -15.16 -2.07
C LYS A 116 0.33 -14.36 -3.34
N SER A 117 -0.34 -13.23 -3.19
CA SER A 117 -0.68 -12.33 -4.30
C SER A 117 0.45 -11.36 -4.58
N TRP A 118 1.00 -11.42 -5.79
CA TRP A 118 2.02 -10.48 -6.23
C TRP A 118 1.58 -9.01 -6.10
N LEU A 119 0.28 -8.76 -6.22
CA LEU A 119 -0.32 -7.44 -6.10
C LEU A 119 -0.14 -6.87 -4.70
N VAL A 120 -0.39 -7.70 -3.69
CA VAL A 120 -0.20 -7.33 -2.27
C VAL A 120 1.28 -7.17 -1.98
N ARG A 121 2.14 -8.09 -2.46
CA ARG A 121 3.60 -7.97 -2.31
C ARG A 121 4.13 -6.65 -2.85
N ALA A 122 3.75 -6.29 -4.09
CA ALA A 122 4.20 -5.03 -4.70
C ALA A 122 3.69 -3.80 -3.94
N ALA A 123 2.42 -3.79 -3.52
CA ALA A 123 1.84 -2.69 -2.74
C ALA A 123 2.51 -2.53 -1.37
N ALA A 124 2.81 -3.63 -0.69
CA ALA A 124 3.51 -3.63 0.58
C ALA A 124 4.94 -3.06 0.45
N LEU A 125 5.68 -3.47 -0.57
CA LEU A 125 7.02 -2.92 -0.86
C LEU A 125 6.98 -1.42 -1.16
N GLU A 126 5.99 -0.95 -1.94
CA GLU A 126 5.77 0.48 -2.19
C GLU A 126 5.46 1.24 -0.89
N ALA A 127 4.64 0.66 -0.02
CA ALA A 127 4.31 1.25 1.27
C ALA A 127 5.54 1.35 2.19
N LEU A 128 6.37 0.30 2.26
CA LEU A 128 7.65 0.31 2.98
C LEU A 128 8.61 1.37 2.46
N ALA A 129 8.67 1.57 1.13
CA ALA A 129 9.47 2.64 0.53
C ALA A 129 9.00 4.03 0.98
N LYS A 130 7.68 4.25 1.08
CA LYS A 130 7.09 5.52 1.53
C LYS A 130 7.35 5.78 3.00
N ARG A 131 7.27 4.76 3.84
CA ARG A 131 7.59 4.86 5.28
C ARG A 131 9.06 5.23 5.51
N GLY A 132 9.96 4.78 4.66
CA GLY A 132 11.38 5.12 4.74
C GLY A 132 12.12 4.44 5.90
N ASP A 133 11.54 3.43 6.52
CA ASP A 133 12.18 2.65 7.58
C ASP A 133 13.27 1.74 6.99
N ARG A 134 14.50 2.05 7.30
CA ARG A 134 15.68 1.36 6.76
C ARG A 134 15.93 0.00 7.40
N SER A 135 15.32 -0.29 8.53
CA SER A 135 15.49 -1.58 9.22
C SER A 135 15.03 -2.75 8.35
N VAL A 136 14.11 -2.49 7.39
CA VAL A 136 13.55 -3.51 6.49
C VAL A 136 14.39 -3.74 5.23
N LEU A 137 15.49 -3.02 5.02
CA LEU A 137 16.27 -3.06 3.79
C LEU A 137 16.65 -4.50 3.37
N HIS A 138 17.17 -5.27 4.29
CA HIS A 138 17.57 -6.66 4.00
C HIS A 138 16.38 -7.52 3.56
N THR A 139 15.21 -7.36 4.20
CA THR A 139 14.02 -8.11 3.82
C THR A 139 13.54 -7.70 2.42
N VAL A 140 13.58 -6.40 2.10
CA VAL A 140 13.20 -5.90 0.77
C VAL A 140 14.14 -6.43 -0.32
N GLU A 141 15.44 -6.53 -0.06
CA GLU A 141 16.44 -7.08 -0.99
C GLU A 141 16.08 -8.50 -1.46
N LEU A 142 15.54 -9.34 -0.59
CA LEU A 142 15.12 -10.70 -0.94
C LEU A 142 14.07 -10.73 -2.05
N HIS A 143 13.21 -9.71 -2.13
CA HIS A 143 12.18 -9.60 -3.16
C HIS A 143 12.68 -9.14 -4.53
N MET A 144 13.95 -8.77 -4.65
CA MET A 144 14.58 -8.51 -5.95
C MET A 144 14.72 -9.78 -6.80
N SER A 145 14.56 -10.96 -6.20
CA SER A 145 14.50 -12.24 -6.89
C SER A 145 13.10 -12.80 -7.08
N ASP A 146 12.04 -12.00 -6.84
CA ASP A 146 10.65 -12.44 -7.00
C ASP A 146 10.36 -12.94 -8.42
N GLU A 147 9.49 -13.93 -8.54
CA GLU A 147 9.06 -14.48 -9.83
C GLU A 147 8.36 -13.44 -10.72
N ARG A 148 7.68 -12.48 -10.12
CA ARG A 148 6.92 -11.42 -10.81
C ARG A 148 7.78 -10.18 -11.03
N ALA A 149 7.92 -9.79 -12.29
CA ALA A 149 8.70 -8.61 -12.68
C ALA A 149 8.25 -7.32 -11.95
N ALA A 150 6.94 -7.15 -11.75
CA ALA A 150 6.39 -6.00 -11.02
C ALA A 150 6.93 -5.94 -9.57
N VAL A 151 6.94 -7.07 -8.85
CA VAL A 151 7.47 -7.14 -7.48
C VAL A 151 8.97 -6.90 -7.47
N LYS A 152 9.70 -7.53 -8.38
CA LYS A 152 11.15 -7.40 -8.54
C LYS A 152 11.59 -5.95 -8.72
N TYR A 153 10.95 -5.24 -9.66
CA TYR A 153 11.27 -3.84 -9.92
C TYR A 153 10.83 -2.91 -8.79
N THR A 154 9.69 -3.19 -8.14
CA THR A 154 9.27 -2.43 -6.97
C THR A 154 10.25 -2.62 -5.80
N ALA A 155 10.73 -3.85 -5.57
CA ALA A 155 11.76 -4.13 -4.56
C ALA A 155 13.05 -3.35 -4.85
N ALA A 156 13.54 -3.38 -6.10
CA ALA A 156 14.73 -2.64 -6.50
C ALA A 156 14.56 -1.12 -6.29
N ALA A 157 13.42 -0.56 -6.67
CA ALA A 157 13.12 0.85 -6.43
C ALA A 157 13.05 1.18 -4.92
N THR A 158 12.49 0.30 -4.13
CA THR A 158 12.44 0.44 -2.66
C THR A 158 13.84 0.42 -2.05
N VAL A 159 14.70 -0.51 -2.47
CA VAL A 159 16.10 -0.56 -2.05
C VAL A 159 16.82 0.73 -2.36
N LEU A 160 16.71 1.23 -3.59
CA LEU A 160 17.31 2.51 -4.01
C LEU A 160 16.84 3.68 -3.13
N ARG A 161 15.53 3.76 -2.86
CA ARG A 161 14.97 4.82 -2.02
C ARG A 161 15.50 4.74 -0.57
N LEU A 162 15.49 3.56 0.03
CA LEU A 162 15.95 3.36 1.41
C LEU A 162 17.45 3.59 1.56
N THR A 163 18.25 3.29 0.53
CA THR A 163 19.70 3.58 0.50
C THR A 163 19.98 5.08 0.34
N ALA A 164 19.23 5.77 -0.53
CA ALA A 164 19.37 7.22 -0.70
C ALA A 164 19.07 7.99 0.60
N ILE A 165 18.07 7.55 1.37
CA ILE A 165 17.79 8.10 2.72
C ILE A 165 18.99 7.93 3.65
N ARG A 166 19.72 6.80 3.54
CA ARG A 166 20.95 6.57 4.31
C ARG A 166 22.04 7.59 3.98
N GLU A 167 22.29 7.80 2.71
CA GLU A 167 23.35 8.70 2.24
C GLU A 167 23.08 10.14 2.65
N ALA A 168 21.84 10.61 2.49
CA ALA A 168 21.43 11.93 2.92
C ALA A 168 21.60 12.13 4.44
N GLY A 169 21.20 11.16 5.26
CA GLY A 169 21.37 11.22 6.70
C GLY A 169 22.86 11.23 7.13
N SER A 170 23.71 10.47 6.43
CA SER A 170 25.15 10.44 6.70
C SER A 170 25.81 11.77 6.34
N ALA A 171 25.44 12.38 5.23
CA ALA A 171 25.97 13.67 4.79
C ALA A 171 25.62 14.80 5.77
N VAL A 172 24.38 14.84 6.26
CA VAL A 172 23.96 15.82 7.28
C VAL A 172 24.74 15.67 8.57
N ASN A 173 24.95 14.44 9.05
CA ASN A 173 25.73 14.16 10.26
C ASN A 173 27.20 14.54 10.10
N GLN A 174 27.78 14.36 8.91
CA GLN A 174 29.14 14.78 8.62
C GLN A 174 29.27 16.31 8.69
N MET A 175 28.38 17.03 8.00
CA MET A 175 28.36 18.51 8.03
C MET A 175 28.24 19.06 9.46
N HIS A 176 27.41 18.41 10.29
CA HIS A 176 27.24 18.82 11.68
C HIS A 176 28.51 18.60 12.53
N ARG A 177 29.27 17.53 12.30
CA ARG A 177 30.57 17.30 12.97
C ARG A 177 31.61 18.29 12.54
N ASP A 178 31.67 18.62 11.25
CA ASP A 178 32.66 19.53 10.68
C ASP A 178 32.38 21.00 11.04
N SER A 179 31.17 21.31 11.56
CA SER A 179 30.74 22.64 12.01
C SER A 179 30.91 22.91 13.51
N LEU A 180 31.35 21.91 14.28
CA LEU A 180 31.66 22.10 15.71
C LEU A 180 33.08 22.60 15.88
N PRO A 181 33.31 23.70 16.63
CA PRO A 181 34.63 24.30 16.86
C PRO A 181 35.53 23.41 17.70
#